data_5ef34d30ce5d523dd393039d1a07d78d
#
_entry.id   5ef34d30ce5d523dd393039d1a07d78d
#
_cell.length_a   1.000
_cell.length_b   1.000
_cell.length_c   1.000
_cell.angle_alpha   90.00
_cell.angle_beta   90.00
_cell.angle_gamma   90.00
#
_symmetry.space_group_name_H-M   'P 1'
#
loop_
_entity.id
_entity.type
_entity.pdbx_description
1 polymer ?
#
loop_
_entity_poly.entity_id
_entity_poly.type
_entity_poly.pdbx_seq_one_letter_code
_entity_poly.pdbx_strand_id
1 'polypeptide(L)'
;MKKSILLAAAFLCLGTALSAQYKYEFTVVKENPATPVKNQASTGTCWCFATNSFIESELLRIGKGEYDLSEMFIVRNNYITRIKDNYYRRGKGNVSQGSLAHMYINEMAKNGLMTEEAYDGINYDSPTHSHGDLQKWVKAI
;
A
#
# COMPACT_ATOMS: atom_id res chain seq x y z
N MET A 1 -43.99 -35.56 16.65
CA MET A 1 -43.50 -34.34 17.26
C MET A 1 -42.03 -34.00 16.91
N LYS A 2 -41.03 -34.88 17.09
CA LYS A 2 -39.61 -34.59 16.77
C LYS A 2 -39.36 -34.27 15.28
N LYS A 3 -40.03 -34.97 14.32
CA LYS A 3 -39.89 -34.72 12.88
C LYS A 3 -40.47 -33.37 12.43
N SER A 4 -41.58 -32.92 13.08
CA SER A 4 -42.23 -31.64 12.79
C SER A 4 -41.40 -30.45 13.27
N ILE A 5 -40.67 -30.60 14.39
CA ILE A 5 -39.75 -29.58 14.91
C ILE A 5 -38.52 -29.41 14.03
N LEU A 6 -37.95 -30.52 13.49
CA LEU A 6 -36.85 -30.50 12.57
C LEU A 6 -37.20 -29.84 11.23
N LEU A 7 -38.41 -30.07 10.71
CA LEU A 7 -38.87 -29.40 9.49
C LEU A 7 -39.07 -27.89 9.69
N ALA A 8 -39.60 -27.46 10.83
CA ALA A 8 -39.79 -26.06 11.17
C ALA A 8 -38.45 -25.33 11.33
N ALA A 9 -37.46 -25.97 11.98
CA ALA A 9 -36.09 -25.42 12.11
C ALA A 9 -35.38 -25.29 10.74
N ALA A 10 -35.53 -26.28 9.84
CA ALA A 10 -34.97 -26.19 8.50
C ALA A 10 -35.59 -25.06 7.65
N PHE A 11 -36.92 -24.82 7.80
CA PHE A 11 -37.61 -23.72 7.12
C PHE A 11 -37.14 -22.34 7.65
N LEU A 12 -36.88 -22.20 8.95
CA LEU A 12 -36.38 -20.98 9.56
C LEU A 12 -34.96 -20.65 9.08
N CYS A 13 -34.10 -21.64 8.93
CA CYS A 13 -32.73 -21.46 8.42
C CYS A 13 -32.71 -21.07 6.92
N LEU A 14 -33.63 -21.58 6.10
CA LEU A 14 -33.72 -21.17 4.68
C LEU A 14 -34.21 -19.70 4.55
N GLY A 15 -35.06 -19.22 5.41
CA GLY A 15 -35.57 -17.83 5.37
C GLY A 15 -34.51 -16.78 5.66
N THR A 16 -33.51 -17.09 6.50
CA THR A 16 -32.42 -16.16 6.82
C THR A 16 -31.35 -16.08 5.73
N ALA A 17 -31.17 -17.14 4.93
CA ALA A 17 -30.23 -17.16 3.82
C ALA A 17 -30.67 -16.26 2.65
N LEU A 18 -31.94 -16.04 2.46
CA LEU A 18 -32.50 -15.18 1.39
C LEU A 18 -32.32 -13.69 1.65
N SER A 19 -32.16 -13.28 2.92
CA SER A 19 -32.00 -11.87 3.29
C SER A 19 -30.57 -11.33 3.12
N ALA A 20 -29.60 -12.20 2.87
CA ALA A 20 -28.18 -11.83 2.78
C ALA A 20 -27.72 -11.34 1.39
N GLN A 21 -28.62 -11.30 0.41
CA GLN A 21 -28.30 -10.92 -0.98
C GLN A 21 -28.82 -9.53 -1.37
N TYR A 22 -28.76 -8.55 -0.47
CA TYR A 22 -29.05 -7.19 -0.87
C TYR A 22 -27.89 -6.64 -1.70
N LYS A 23 -28.05 -6.60 -3.01
CA LYS A 23 -27.08 -6.02 -3.93
C LYS A 23 -27.30 -4.50 -3.99
N TYR A 24 -26.36 -3.76 -3.42
CA TYR A 24 -26.34 -2.30 -3.60
C TYR A 24 -26.00 -1.98 -5.05
N GLU A 25 -26.84 -1.16 -5.70
CA GLU A 25 -26.55 -0.58 -7.01
C GLU A 25 -25.96 0.81 -6.79
N PHE A 26 -24.72 1.00 -7.25
CA PHE A 26 -24.04 2.28 -7.18
C PHE A 26 -24.05 2.94 -8.57
N THR A 27 -24.40 4.22 -8.61
CA THR A 27 -24.28 5.02 -9.80
C THR A 27 -22.99 5.85 -9.72
N VAL A 28 -22.09 5.68 -10.69
CA VAL A 28 -20.87 6.49 -10.78
C VAL A 28 -21.27 7.90 -11.20
N VAL A 29 -21.12 8.86 -10.29
CA VAL A 29 -21.44 10.28 -10.55
C VAL A 29 -20.26 10.97 -11.20
N LYS A 30 -19.03 10.59 -10.82
CA LYS A 30 -17.80 11.14 -11.40
C LYS A 30 -16.68 10.10 -11.26
N GLU A 31 -15.95 9.89 -12.33
CA GLU A 31 -14.73 9.07 -12.35
C GLU A 31 -13.52 9.99 -12.55
N ASN A 32 -12.52 9.85 -11.71
CA ASN A 32 -11.24 10.51 -11.87
C ASN A 32 -10.25 9.52 -12.47
N PRO A 33 -9.41 9.91 -13.44
CA PRO A 33 -8.39 9.04 -13.98
C PRO A 33 -7.40 8.65 -12.89
N ALA A 34 -6.99 7.39 -12.90
CA ALA A 34 -6.00 6.84 -11.98
C ALA A 34 -5.11 5.84 -12.71
N THR A 35 -3.86 5.74 -12.26
CA THR A 35 -2.93 4.71 -12.70
C THR A 35 -3.33 3.33 -12.17
N PRO A 36 -2.86 2.23 -12.78
CA PRO A 36 -3.13 0.87 -12.29
C PRO A 36 -2.68 0.67 -10.85
N VAL A 37 -3.42 -0.17 -10.11
CA VAL A 37 -3.07 -0.52 -8.74
C VAL A 37 -1.81 -1.38 -8.72
N LYS A 38 -0.83 -1.01 -7.89
CA LYS A 38 0.43 -1.71 -7.70
C LYS A 38 0.43 -2.55 -6.42
N ASN A 39 1.21 -3.63 -6.42
CA ASN A 39 1.29 -4.55 -5.30
C ASN A 39 2.53 -4.27 -4.45
N GLN A 40 2.34 -3.85 -3.21
CA GLN A 40 3.45 -3.64 -2.25
C GLN A 40 4.08 -4.95 -1.75
N ALA A 41 3.49 -6.09 -2.05
CA ALA A 41 3.90 -7.42 -1.59
C ALA A 41 4.15 -7.48 -0.06
N SER A 42 5.23 -8.13 0.40
CA SER A 42 5.52 -8.34 1.83
C SER A 42 6.30 -7.17 2.45
N THR A 43 5.73 -5.96 2.35
CA THR A 43 6.34 -4.75 2.90
C THR A 43 5.32 -3.89 3.65
N GLY A 44 5.78 -3.09 4.62
CA GLY A 44 4.96 -2.10 5.32
C GLY A 44 5.00 -0.71 4.65
N THR A 45 4.94 -0.66 3.31
CA THR A 45 5.16 0.56 2.51
C THR A 45 3.88 1.12 1.89
N CYS A 46 2.70 0.72 2.36
CA CYS A 46 1.39 1.20 1.86
C CYS A 46 1.29 2.74 1.79
N TRP A 47 1.91 3.44 2.71
CA TRP A 47 1.98 4.90 2.72
C TRP A 47 2.64 5.47 1.45
N CYS A 48 3.68 4.79 0.96
CA CYS A 48 4.41 5.20 -0.24
C CYS A 48 3.59 4.90 -1.49
N PHE A 49 3.05 3.68 -1.62
CA PHE A 49 2.19 3.27 -2.73
C PHE A 49 0.96 4.17 -2.86
N ALA A 50 0.27 4.46 -1.75
CA ALA A 50 -0.89 5.35 -1.77
C ALA A 50 -0.55 6.78 -2.19
N THR A 51 0.58 7.33 -1.69
CA THR A 51 1.01 8.69 -2.05
C THR A 51 1.48 8.77 -3.49
N ASN A 52 2.19 7.74 -3.97
CA ASN A 52 2.66 7.64 -5.35
C ASN A 52 1.49 7.59 -6.33
N SER A 53 0.53 6.71 -6.09
CA SER A 53 -0.70 6.61 -6.90
C SER A 53 -1.50 7.92 -6.93
N PHE A 54 -1.54 8.66 -5.82
CA PHE A 54 -2.14 9.99 -5.78
C PHE A 54 -1.39 10.97 -6.69
N ILE A 55 -0.06 11.01 -6.64
CA ILE A 55 0.76 11.91 -7.47
C ILE A 55 0.62 11.56 -8.95
N GLU A 56 0.68 10.29 -9.32
CA GLU A 56 0.49 9.82 -10.69
C GLU A 56 -0.90 10.21 -11.21
N SER A 57 -1.94 10.01 -10.42
CA SER A 57 -3.31 10.38 -10.76
C SER A 57 -3.48 11.90 -10.93
N GLU A 58 -2.82 12.70 -10.10
CA GLU A 58 -2.82 14.16 -10.22
C GLU A 58 -2.07 14.63 -11.50
N LEU A 59 -0.97 13.97 -11.87
CA LEU A 59 -0.26 14.25 -13.11
C LEU A 59 -1.17 13.99 -14.33
N LEU A 60 -1.92 12.87 -14.32
CA LEU A 60 -2.94 12.59 -15.34
C LEU A 60 -4.03 13.67 -15.35
N ARG A 61 -4.58 14.01 -14.18
CA ARG A 61 -5.65 14.99 -14.06
C ARG A 61 -5.28 16.37 -14.59
N ILE A 62 -4.04 16.81 -14.38
CA ILE A 62 -3.54 18.11 -14.86
C ILE A 62 -2.93 18.06 -16.27
N GLY A 63 -3.06 16.92 -16.96
CA GLY A 63 -2.61 16.76 -18.35
C GLY A 63 -1.10 16.70 -18.55
N LYS A 64 -0.34 16.29 -17.53
CA LYS A 64 1.12 16.13 -17.62
C LYS A 64 1.54 14.79 -18.22
N GLY A 65 0.61 13.87 -18.42
CA GLY A 65 0.85 12.53 -18.96
C GLY A 65 0.77 11.45 -17.89
N GLU A 66 0.91 10.22 -18.32
CA GLU A 66 0.95 9.03 -17.49
C GLU A 66 2.40 8.72 -17.13
N TYR A 67 2.65 8.55 -15.84
CA TYR A 67 3.95 8.19 -15.30
C TYR A 67 3.79 6.97 -14.41
N ASP A 68 4.77 6.08 -14.48
CA ASP A 68 4.96 4.94 -13.59
C ASP A 68 6.16 5.25 -12.70
N LEU A 69 5.89 5.75 -11.49
CA LEU A 69 6.91 6.22 -10.56
C LEU A 69 7.33 5.09 -9.60
N SER A 70 8.61 5.07 -9.24
CA SER A 70 9.16 4.08 -8.32
C SER A 70 8.83 4.40 -6.86
N GLU A 71 8.03 3.56 -6.23
CA GLU A 71 7.82 3.59 -4.78
C GLU A 71 9.09 3.24 -4.02
N MET A 72 9.83 2.25 -4.53
CA MET A 72 11.03 1.75 -3.84
C MET A 72 12.18 2.74 -3.86
N PHE A 73 12.25 3.63 -4.82
CA PHE A 73 13.22 4.74 -4.79
C PHE A 73 12.98 5.65 -3.58
N ILE A 74 11.75 6.03 -3.32
CA ILE A 74 11.37 6.85 -2.16
C ILE A 74 11.54 6.07 -0.86
N VAL A 75 11.11 4.81 -0.81
CA VAL A 75 11.26 3.94 0.36
C VAL A 75 12.73 3.79 0.75
N ARG A 76 13.62 3.54 -0.22
CA ARG A 76 15.08 3.44 0.00
C ARG A 76 15.63 4.73 0.62
N ASN A 77 15.30 5.88 0.07
CA ASN A 77 15.78 7.16 0.57
C ASN A 77 15.24 7.46 1.98
N ASN A 78 13.97 7.11 2.26
CA ASN A 78 13.40 7.21 3.59
C ASN A 78 14.12 6.29 4.60
N TYR A 79 14.48 5.06 4.24
CA TYR A 79 15.31 4.21 5.11
C TYR A 79 16.66 4.85 5.42
N ILE A 80 17.35 5.38 4.42
CA ILE A 80 18.63 6.06 4.61
C ILE A 80 18.49 7.24 5.58
N THR A 81 17.47 8.07 5.40
CA THR A 81 17.16 9.19 6.29
C THR A 81 16.91 8.73 7.72
N ARG A 82 16.10 7.68 7.91
CA ARG A 82 15.76 7.14 9.24
C ARG A 82 16.94 6.46 9.93
N ILE A 83 17.78 5.73 9.20
CA ILE A 83 18.99 5.12 9.74
C ILE A 83 19.94 6.21 10.26
N LYS A 84 20.15 7.28 9.50
CA LYS A 84 20.94 8.44 9.94
C LYS A 84 20.35 9.10 11.19
N ASP A 85 19.04 9.33 11.23
CA ASP A 85 18.36 9.88 12.41
C ASP A 85 18.50 8.96 13.63
N ASN A 86 18.37 7.64 13.45
CA ASN A 86 18.57 6.64 14.50
C ASN A 86 19.99 6.68 15.06
N TYR A 87 20.98 6.77 14.19
CA TYR A 87 22.39 6.89 14.59
C TYR A 87 22.62 8.17 15.43
N TYR A 88 22.17 9.33 14.96
CA TYR A 88 22.31 10.57 15.70
C TYR A 88 21.55 10.59 17.03
N ARG A 89 20.45 9.85 17.13
CA ARG A 89 19.68 9.65 18.36
C ARG A 89 20.18 8.50 19.24
N ARG A 90 21.34 7.92 18.92
CA ARG A 90 21.94 6.80 19.67
C ARG A 90 20.99 5.60 19.81
N GLY A 91 20.38 5.18 18.70
CA GLY A 91 19.46 4.04 18.64
C GLY A 91 18.00 4.36 19.06
N LYS A 92 17.65 5.61 19.35
CA LYS A 92 16.30 6.03 19.76
C LYS A 92 15.44 6.57 18.61
N GLY A 93 15.88 6.42 17.37
CA GLY A 93 15.14 6.80 16.18
C GLY A 93 14.10 5.74 15.78
N ASN A 94 13.15 6.12 14.93
CA ASN A 94 12.16 5.20 14.37
C ASN A 94 12.63 4.67 13.01
N VAL A 95 13.04 3.42 12.95
CA VAL A 95 13.50 2.71 11.74
C VAL A 95 12.47 1.71 11.20
N SER A 96 11.19 1.86 11.55
CA SER A 96 10.12 0.98 11.04
C SER A 96 9.84 1.20 9.55
N GLN A 97 9.16 0.22 8.91
CA GLN A 97 8.75 0.30 7.51
C GLN A 97 7.65 1.34 7.28
N GLY A 98 6.71 1.46 8.24
CA GLY A 98 5.57 2.36 8.16
C GLY A 98 5.97 3.83 8.20
N SER A 99 5.23 4.67 7.46
CA SER A 99 5.41 6.11 7.38
C SER A 99 4.10 6.80 6.98
N LEU A 100 4.18 8.07 6.59
CA LEU A 100 3.05 8.88 6.16
C LEU A 100 3.43 9.69 4.91
N ALA A 101 2.43 10.24 4.22
CA ALA A 101 2.59 10.99 2.98
C ALA A 101 3.60 12.15 3.06
N HIS A 102 3.69 12.86 4.21
CA HIS A 102 4.65 13.94 4.37
C HIS A 102 6.11 13.48 4.24
N MET A 103 6.44 12.23 4.61
CA MET A 103 7.78 11.68 4.42
C MET A 103 8.07 11.44 2.94
N TYR A 104 7.08 11.00 2.17
CA TYR A 104 7.19 10.91 0.72
C TYR A 104 7.55 12.27 0.12
N ILE A 105 6.78 13.30 0.48
CA ILE A 105 7.00 14.67 -0.02
C ILE A 105 8.39 15.20 0.36
N ASN A 106 8.84 14.92 1.58
CA ASN A 106 10.18 15.32 2.04
C ASN A 106 11.30 14.62 1.24
N GLU A 107 11.16 13.30 1.00
CA GLU A 107 12.17 12.57 0.22
C GLU A 107 12.14 12.98 -1.26
N MET A 108 10.96 13.19 -1.83
CA MET A 108 10.79 13.74 -3.17
C MET A 108 11.46 15.11 -3.33
N ALA A 109 11.27 16.01 -2.36
CA ALA A 109 11.88 17.35 -2.39
C ALA A 109 13.41 17.32 -2.33
N LYS A 110 13.99 16.32 -1.64
CA LYS A 110 15.45 16.18 -1.47
C LYS A 110 16.11 15.43 -2.62
N ASN A 111 15.48 14.35 -3.10
CA ASN A 111 16.09 13.37 -3.97
C ASN A 111 15.44 13.30 -5.36
N GLY A 112 14.33 14.01 -5.59
CA GLY A 112 13.54 13.91 -6.81
C GLY A 112 12.69 12.65 -6.86
N LEU A 113 12.23 12.31 -8.05
CA LEU A 113 11.47 11.10 -8.37
C LEU A 113 12.23 10.29 -9.43
N MET A 114 11.96 9.00 -9.50
CA MET A 114 12.50 8.08 -10.49
C MET A 114 11.36 7.24 -11.06
N THR A 115 11.44 6.81 -12.31
CA THR A 115 10.48 5.88 -12.90
C THR A 115 10.72 4.46 -12.39
N GLU A 116 9.68 3.64 -12.38
CA GLU A 116 9.76 2.23 -12.00
C GLU A 116 10.73 1.45 -12.91
N GLU A 117 10.73 1.75 -14.21
CA GLU A 117 11.68 1.17 -15.18
C GLU A 117 13.15 1.44 -14.81
N ALA A 118 13.44 2.63 -14.26
CA ALA A 118 14.81 3.00 -13.88
C ALA A 118 15.21 2.43 -12.50
N TYR A 119 14.26 2.16 -11.63
CA TYR A 119 14.51 1.62 -10.29
C TYR A 119 13.29 0.89 -9.75
N ASP A 120 13.22 -0.41 -9.95
CA ASP A 120 12.18 -1.30 -9.41
C ASP A 120 12.41 -1.68 -7.93
N GLY A 121 13.63 -1.49 -7.41
CA GLY A 121 14.00 -1.85 -6.04
C GLY A 121 14.21 -3.33 -5.80
N ILE A 122 14.17 -4.17 -6.84
CA ILE A 122 14.41 -5.61 -6.76
C ILE A 122 15.83 -5.92 -7.25
N ASN A 123 16.76 -6.10 -6.32
CA ASN A 123 18.16 -6.45 -6.60
C ASN A 123 18.60 -7.70 -5.82
N TYR A 124 17.68 -8.60 -5.53
CA TYR A 124 17.86 -9.84 -4.78
C TYR A 124 17.02 -10.96 -5.44
N ASP A 125 17.31 -12.22 -5.14
CA ASP A 125 16.69 -13.40 -5.75
C ASP A 125 15.21 -13.61 -5.33
N SER A 126 14.37 -12.62 -5.62
CA SER A 126 12.92 -12.70 -5.39
C SER A 126 12.19 -11.86 -6.43
N PRO A 127 11.08 -12.35 -7.01
CA PRO A 127 10.28 -11.58 -7.97
C PRO A 127 9.37 -10.55 -7.31
N THR A 128 9.35 -10.46 -5.99
CA THR A 128 8.49 -9.56 -5.22
C THR A 128 9.22 -8.93 -4.05
N HIS A 129 8.79 -7.74 -3.64
CA HIS A 129 9.35 -7.04 -2.50
C HIS A 129 9.14 -7.80 -1.18
N SER A 130 10.22 -7.91 -0.38
CA SER A 130 10.17 -8.43 0.98
C SER A 130 11.14 -7.67 1.87
N HIS A 131 10.62 -6.96 2.88
CA HIS A 131 11.42 -6.15 3.79
C HIS A 131 11.64 -6.79 5.17
N GLY A 132 11.29 -8.07 5.34
CA GLY A 132 11.44 -8.76 6.63
C GLY A 132 12.86 -8.78 7.13
N ASP A 133 13.81 -9.19 6.29
CA ASP A 133 15.23 -9.26 6.67
C ASP A 133 15.87 -7.87 6.70
N LEU A 134 15.57 -7.00 5.73
CA LEU A 134 16.00 -5.60 5.79
C LEU A 134 15.64 -4.97 7.13
N GLN A 135 14.41 -5.18 7.63
CA GLN A 135 13.97 -4.63 8.90
C GLN A 135 14.75 -5.18 10.10
N LYS A 136 15.16 -6.45 10.08
CA LYS A 136 16.03 -7.04 11.12
C LYS A 136 17.41 -6.37 11.13
N TRP A 137 18.02 -6.22 9.96
CA TRP A 137 19.33 -5.57 9.80
C TRP A 137 19.30 -4.11 10.26
N VAL A 138 18.32 -3.35 9.81
CA VAL A 138 18.18 -1.93 10.19
C VAL A 138 17.97 -1.72 11.69
N LYS A 139 17.32 -2.67 12.38
CA LYS A 139 17.15 -2.62 13.84
C LYS A 139 18.39 -3.03 14.63
N ALA A 140 19.34 -3.71 13.99
CA ALA A 140 20.58 -4.17 14.64
C ALA A 140 21.68 -3.08 14.62
N ILE A 141 21.48 -2.00 13.88
CA ILE A 141 22.36 -0.82 13.81
C ILE A 141 21.98 0.19 14.90
#